data_a6b4a15be39271b1473476ec9edb7d43
#
_entry.id   a6b4a15be39271b1473476ec9edb7d43
#
_cell.length_a   1.000
_cell.length_b   1.000
_cell.length_c   1.000
_cell.angle_alpha   90.00
_cell.angle_beta   90.00
_cell.angle_gamma   90.00
#
_symmetry.space_group_name_H-M   'P 1'
#
loop_
_entity.id
_entity.type
_entity.pdbx_description
1 polymer ?
#
loop_
_entity_poly.entity_id
_entity_poly.type
_entity_poly.pdbx_seq_one_letter_code
_entity_poly.pdbx_strand_id
1 'polypeptide(L)'
;VNNDCNCFGLGVSLFGEAQGYRDAVCVTLGTGVGSCLIIDGKLYSGQNTGAGEIGNIPYLDKDYEYYCSSRVFVGMDTTGKELFIKAGEGDAEALAKWDEFGVHIGKLVSLIINAYDPQVIVFGGSIAGAFEYFKGGTYKELESFPYQRSVQRLKITTSSIDNAAILGAAS
;
A
#
# COMPACT_ATOMS: atom_id res chain seq x y z
N VAL A 1 9.58 2.05 -21.16
CA VAL A 1 10.02 1.25 -20.01
C VAL A 1 9.29 1.79 -18.80
N ASN A 2 8.44 1.00 -18.16
CA ASN A 2 7.75 1.36 -16.92
C ASN A 2 8.65 1.01 -15.72
N ASN A 3 8.45 1.69 -14.59
CA ASN A 3 9.09 1.33 -13.34
C ASN A 3 8.44 0.04 -12.76
N ASP A 4 9.09 -0.58 -11.78
CA ASP A 4 8.64 -1.85 -11.21
C ASP A 4 7.22 -1.76 -10.61
N CYS A 5 6.87 -0.61 -10.03
CA CYS A 5 5.55 -0.41 -9.45
C CYS A 5 4.46 -0.27 -10.52
N ASN A 6 4.76 0.41 -11.65
CA ASN A 6 3.86 0.47 -12.78
C ASN A 6 3.63 -0.91 -13.40
N CYS A 7 4.68 -1.72 -13.50
CA CYS A 7 4.55 -3.11 -13.95
C CYS A 7 3.70 -3.93 -12.98
N PHE A 8 3.90 -3.78 -11.68
CA PHE A 8 3.06 -4.40 -10.66
C PHE A 8 1.59 -4.01 -10.83
N GLY A 9 1.32 -2.71 -10.92
CA GLY A 9 -0.04 -2.19 -11.09
C GLY A 9 -0.74 -2.68 -12.36
N LEU A 10 -0.02 -2.75 -13.49
CA LEU A 10 -0.53 -3.33 -14.72
C LEU A 10 -0.87 -4.81 -14.56
N GLY A 11 0.03 -5.60 -13.94
CA GLY A 11 -0.22 -7.02 -13.69
C GLY A 11 -1.46 -7.24 -12.85
N VAL A 12 -1.62 -6.49 -11.76
CA VAL A 12 -2.77 -6.58 -10.86
C VAL A 12 -4.07 -6.09 -11.53
N SER A 13 -3.96 -5.07 -12.39
CA SER A 13 -5.12 -4.53 -13.13
C SER A 13 -5.62 -5.48 -14.23
N LEU A 14 -4.70 -6.18 -14.88
CA LEU A 14 -5.06 -7.08 -15.99
C LEU A 14 -5.42 -8.49 -15.52
N PHE A 15 -4.78 -8.99 -14.47
CA PHE A 15 -4.85 -10.39 -14.07
C PHE A 15 -5.22 -10.61 -12.60
N GLY A 16 -5.35 -9.55 -11.80
CA GLY A 16 -5.49 -9.64 -10.35
C GLY A 16 -6.65 -8.87 -9.76
N GLU A 17 -6.44 -8.45 -8.51
CA GLU A 17 -7.49 -7.90 -7.64
C GLU A 17 -8.02 -6.54 -8.09
N ALA A 18 -7.31 -5.84 -8.98
CA ALA A 18 -7.79 -4.59 -9.59
C ALA A 18 -8.50 -4.81 -10.94
N GLN A 19 -8.65 -6.05 -11.39
CA GLN A 19 -9.36 -6.35 -12.63
C GLN A 19 -10.81 -5.89 -12.58
N GLY A 20 -11.24 -5.16 -13.61
CA GLY A 20 -12.61 -4.65 -13.72
C GLY A 20 -12.88 -3.33 -13.00
N TYR A 21 -11.95 -2.80 -12.23
CA TYR A 21 -12.04 -1.47 -11.63
C TYR A 21 -11.50 -0.41 -12.61
N ARG A 22 -12.24 0.71 -12.70
CA ARG A 22 -11.81 1.86 -13.53
C ARG A 22 -10.68 2.62 -12.88
N ASP A 23 -10.80 2.84 -11.58
CA ASP A 23 -9.91 3.69 -10.81
C ASP A 23 -9.33 2.88 -9.64
N ALA A 24 -8.05 2.57 -9.73
CA ALA A 24 -7.32 1.76 -8.76
C ALA A 24 -5.98 2.39 -8.42
N VAL A 25 -5.55 2.22 -7.18
CA VAL A 25 -4.19 2.54 -6.75
C VAL A 25 -3.53 1.27 -6.24
N CYS A 26 -2.44 0.89 -6.88
CA CYS A 26 -1.65 -0.26 -6.46
C CYS A 26 -0.40 0.23 -5.75
N VAL A 27 -0.18 -0.22 -4.52
CA VAL A 27 0.90 0.24 -3.64
C VAL A 27 1.82 -0.92 -3.30
N THR A 28 3.11 -0.76 -3.53
CA THR A 28 4.12 -1.74 -3.10
C THR A 28 4.75 -1.30 -1.79
N LEU A 29 4.72 -2.19 -0.80
CA LEU A 29 5.28 -1.99 0.54
C LEU A 29 6.47 -2.94 0.73
N GLY A 30 7.66 -2.39 0.88
CA GLY A 30 8.90 -3.15 1.02
C GLY A 30 9.99 -2.31 1.68
N THR A 31 11.17 -2.22 1.09
CA THR A 31 12.26 -1.31 1.50
C THR A 31 11.95 0.16 1.24
N GLY A 32 10.97 0.42 0.40
CA GLY A 32 10.37 1.71 0.10
C GLY A 32 8.89 1.58 -0.16
N VAL A 33 8.27 2.68 -0.56
CA VAL A 33 6.86 2.76 -0.95
C VAL A 33 6.79 3.20 -2.41
N GLY A 34 6.27 2.31 -3.27
CA GLY A 34 5.93 2.67 -4.64
C GLY A 34 4.41 2.68 -4.83
N SER A 35 3.92 3.46 -5.77
CA SER A 35 2.52 3.36 -6.18
C SER A 35 2.33 3.52 -7.68
N CYS A 36 1.26 2.92 -8.16
CA CYS A 36 0.83 2.95 -9.56
C CYS A 36 -0.62 3.40 -9.60
N LEU A 37 -0.92 4.31 -10.50
CA LEU A 37 -2.24 4.86 -10.68
C LEU A 37 -2.90 4.27 -11.94
N ILE A 38 -4.03 3.62 -11.76
CA ILE A 38 -4.93 3.24 -12.85
C ILE A 38 -6.10 4.21 -12.80
N ILE A 39 -6.27 5.01 -13.84
CA ILE A 39 -7.33 6.02 -13.95
C ILE A 39 -8.08 5.75 -15.25
N ASP A 40 -9.40 5.64 -15.14
CA ASP A 40 -10.28 5.31 -16.27
C ASP A 40 -9.85 4.01 -17.00
N GLY A 41 -9.41 3.02 -16.23
CA GLY A 41 -8.95 1.72 -16.72
C GLY A 41 -7.58 1.73 -17.39
N LYS A 42 -6.81 2.81 -17.27
CA LYS A 42 -5.52 2.98 -17.92
C LYS A 42 -4.43 3.39 -16.93
N LEU A 43 -3.23 2.91 -17.16
CA LEU A 43 -2.06 3.37 -16.42
C LEU A 43 -1.85 4.87 -16.62
N TYR A 44 -1.83 5.61 -15.53
CA TYR A 44 -1.47 7.03 -15.55
C TYR A 44 -0.02 7.20 -15.08
N SER A 45 0.86 7.45 -16.02
CA SER A 45 2.31 7.58 -15.76
C SER A 45 2.76 9.03 -15.53
N GLY A 46 1.90 10.02 -15.84
CA GLY A 46 2.30 11.42 -15.87
C GLY A 46 3.25 11.71 -17.05
N GLN A 47 3.84 12.90 -17.03
CA GLN A 47 4.71 13.36 -18.12
C GLN A 47 6.08 12.64 -18.13
N ASN A 48 6.61 12.32 -16.95
CA ASN A 48 7.97 11.79 -16.78
C ASN A 48 7.98 10.42 -16.05
N THR A 49 6.92 9.63 -16.18
CA THR A 49 6.75 8.35 -15.48
C THR A 49 6.80 8.45 -13.94
N GLY A 50 6.70 9.65 -13.39
CA GLY A 50 6.78 9.93 -11.95
C GLY A 50 5.41 10.13 -11.27
N ALA A 51 4.31 9.87 -11.97
CA ALA A 51 3.00 9.93 -11.33
C ALA A 51 2.86 8.80 -10.30
N GLY A 52 2.37 9.15 -9.12
CA GLY A 52 2.18 8.17 -8.06
C GLY A 52 3.35 8.04 -7.08
N GLU A 53 4.37 8.88 -7.14
CA GLU A 53 5.49 8.91 -6.17
C GLU A 53 5.04 9.44 -4.80
N ILE A 54 3.97 8.84 -4.23
CA ILE A 54 3.35 9.26 -2.97
C ILE A 54 4.23 9.00 -1.74
N GLY A 55 5.17 8.06 -1.84
CA GLY A 55 6.12 7.78 -0.78
C GLY A 55 6.97 8.99 -0.40
N ASN A 56 7.29 9.85 -1.36
CA ASN A 56 8.13 11.03 -1.17
C ASN A 56 7.40 12.23 -0.53
N ILE A 57 6.09 12.12 -0.30
CA ILE A 57 5.32 13.20 0.31
C ILE A 57 5.69 13.32 1.80
N PRO A 58 6.00 14.54 2.29
CA PRO A 58 6.34 14.77 3.68
C PRO A 58 5.24 14.26 4.63
N TYR A 59 5.66 13.55 5.66
CA TYR A 59 4.77 13.00 6.69
C TYR A 59 5.50 12.93 8.02
N LEU A 60 4.91 13.52 9.06
CA LEU A 60 5.54 13.70 10.37
C LEU A 60 6.89 14.43 10.22
N ASP A 61 7.95 13.88 10.78
CA ASP A 61 9.32 14.43 10.68
C ASP A 61 10.13 13.91 9.49
N LYS A 62 9.53 13.05 8.65
CA LYS A 62 10.15 12.44 7.47
C LYS A 62 9.18 12.44 6.26
N ASP A 63 8.87 11.29 5.73
CA ASP A 63 7.97 11.06 4.60
C ASP A 63 7.17 9.76 4.78
N TYR A 64 6.21 9.53 3.89
CA TYR A 64 5.44 8.29 3.91
C TYR A 64 6.30 7.06 3.62
N GLU A 65 7.35 7.18 2.81
CA GLU A 65 8.24 6.06 2.54
C GLU A 65 8.91 5.55 3.81
N TYR A 66 9.36 6.44 4.69
CA TYR A 66 9.95 6.02 5.96
C TYR A 66 8.95 5.27 6.83
N TYR A 67 7.77 5.84 7.06
CA TYR A 67 6.79 5.30 7.99
C TYR A 67 5.98 4.11 7.46
N CYS A 68 5.86 3.96 6.14
CA CYS A 68 5.08 2.92 5.49
C CYS A 68 5.95 1.84 4.81
N SER A 69 7.25 1.76 5.16
CA SER A 69 8.18 0.76 4.64
C SER A 69 8.93 0.06 5.78
N SER A 70 9.82 -0.86 5.42
CA SER A 70 10.68 -1.56 6.39
C SER A 70 11.60 -0.62 7.18
N ARG A 71 11.78 0.62 6.74
CA ARG A 71 12.63 1.61 7.41
C ARG A 71 12.13 1.94 8.82
N VAL A 72 10.83 1.97 9.04
CA VAL A 72 10.26 2.27 10.36
C VAL A 72 10.60 1.18 11.38
N PHE A 73 10.71 -0.07 10.96
CA PHE A 73 11.06 -1.18 11.86
C PHE A 73 12.50 -1.09 12.35
N VAL A 74 13.41 -0.55 11.53
CA VAL A 74 14.79 -0.26 11.98
C VAL A 74 14.77 0.75 13.12
N GLY A 75 13.92 1.77 13.05
CA GLY A 75 13.70 2.73 14.15
C GLY A 75 13.07 2.11 15.41
N MET A 76 12.47 0.94 15.29
CA MET A 76 11.89 0.16 16.39
C MET A 76 12.84 -0.95 16.89
N ASP A 77 14.10 -0.95 16.45
CA ASP A 77 15.12 -1.99 16.76
C ASP A 77 14.68 -3.41 16.39
N THR A 78 14.02 -3.58 15.22
CA THR A 78 13.51 -4.86 14.76
C THR A 78 13.45 -4.91 13.23
N THR A 79 12.95 -6.01 12.69
CA THR A 79 12.67 -6.19 11.26
C THR A 79 11.22 -6.62 11.05
N GLY A 80 10.68 -6.36 9.86
CA GLY A 80 9.34 -6.83 9.49
C GLY A 80 9.21 -8.35 9.57
N LYS A 81 10.26 -9.09 9.20
CA LYS A 81 10.31 -10.55 9.29
C LYS A 81 10.22 -11.04 10.74
N GLU A 82 11.01 -10.43 11.63
CA GLU A 82 11.01 -10.78 13.06
C GLU A 82 9.65 -10.49 13.71
N LEU A 83 9.08 -9.32 13.41
CA LEU A 83 7.74 -8.95 13.89
C LEU A 83 6.66 -9.89 13.36
N PHE A 84 6.75 -10.30 12.10
CA PHE A 84 5.80 -11.23 11.49
C PHE A 84 5.81 -12.58 12.21
N ILE A 85 6.99 -13.13 12.49
CA ILE A 85 7.14 -14.40 13.21
C ILE A 85 6.57 -14.28 14.62
N LYS A 86 6.96 -13.24 15.38
CA LYS A 86 6.49 -13.00 16.75
C LYS A 86 4.98 -12.77 16.80
N ALA A 87 4.42 -12.03 15.87
CA ALA A 87 2.98 -11.82 15.77
C ALA A 87 2.22 -13.13 15.53
N GLY A 88 2.77 -14.03 14.70
CA GLY A 88 2.22 -15.37 14.49
C GLY A 88 2.21 -16.24 15.74
N GLU A 89 3.10 -15.98 16.69
CA GLU A 89 3.16 -16.62 18.01
C GLU A 89 2.26 -15.93 19.06
N GLY A 90 1.58 -14.84 18.69
CA GLY A 90 0.71 -14.08 19.58
C GLY A 90 1.45 -13.08 20.49
N ASP A 91 2.69 -12.71 20.16
CA ASP A 91 3.46 -11.74 20.93
C ASP A 91 2.79 -10.36 20.92
N ALA A 92 2.42 -9.86 22.11
CA ALA A 92 1.66 -8.64 22.27
C ALA A 92 2.42 -7.38 21.79
N GLU A 93 3.75 -7.34 21.99
CA GLU A 93 4.58 -6.22 21.55
C GLU A 93 4.69 -6.18 20.03
N ALA A 94 4.87 -7.34 19.38
CA ALA A 94 4.91 -7.43 17.92
C ALA A 94 3.56 -7.03 17.30
N LEU A 95 2.46 -7.48 17.87
CA LEU A 95 1.11 -7.09 17.43
C LEU A 95 0.87 -5.58 17.58
N ALA A 96 1.32 -4.97 18.68
CA ALA A 96 1.22 -3.53 18.90
C ALA A 96 2.05 -2.73 17.88
N LYS A 97 3.24 -3.18 17.53
CA LYS A 97 4.08 -2.56 16.49
C LYS A 97 3.45 -2.66 15.10
N TRP A 98 2.81 -3.78 14.78
CA TRP A 98 2.04 -3.91 13.53
C TRP A 98 0.82 -2.98 13.51
N ASP A 99 0.15 -2.82 14.65
CA ASP A 99 -1.00 -1.92 14.77
C ASP A 99 -0.57 -0.45 14.56
N GLU A 100 0.56 -0.05 15.14
CA GLU A 100 1.18 1.26 14.91
C GLU A 100 1.55 1.47 13.43
N PHE A 101 2.17 0.48 12.79
CA PHE A 101 2.43 0.50 11.35
C PHE A 101 1.13 0.68 10.56
N GLY A 102 0.07 -0.01 10.97
CA GLY A 102 -1.26 0.09 10.38
C GLY A 102 -1.83 1.51 10.43
N VAL A 103 -1.57 2.25 11.50
CA VAL A 103 -1.98 3.67 11.60
C VAL A 103 -1.30 4.52 10.53
N HIS A 104 -0.01 4.32 10.29
CA HIS A 104 0.70 5.02 9.21
C HIS A 104 0.14 4.65 7.83
N ILE A 105 -0.17 3.39 7.61
CA ILE A 105 -0.86 2.94 6.37
C ILE A 105 -2.24 3.60 6.25
N GLY A 106 -3.00 3.73 7.33
CA GLY A 106 -4.28 4.45 7.34
C GLY A 106 -4.15 5.91 6.91
N LYS A 107 -3.08 6.58 7.34
CA LYS A 107 -2.76 7.96 6.88
C LYS A 107 -2.42 7.98 5.39
N LEU A 108 -1.65 7.02 4.90
CA LEU A 108 -1.35 6.88 3.47
C LEU A 108 -2.63 6.63 2.65
N VAL A 109 -3.51 5.76 3.12
CA VAL A 109 -4.82 5.50 2.49
C VAL A 109 -5.67 6.78 2.46
N SER A 110 -5.69 7.56 3.55
CA SER A 110 -6.38 8.85 3.62
C SER A 110 -5.85 9.84 2.57
N LEU A 111 -4.52 9.90 2.39
CA LEU A 111 -3.90 10.68 1.32
C LEU A 111 -4.38 10.23 -0.06
N ILE A 112 -4.38 8.91 -0.31
CA ILE A 112 -4.80 8.32 -1.58
C ILE A 112 -6.28 8.65 -1.86
N ILE A 113 -7.16 8.53 -0.87
CA ILE A 113 -8.57 8.88 -1.02
C ILE A 113 -8.71 10.37 -1.37
N ASN A 114 -8.01 11.27 -0.66
CA ASN A 114 -8.06 12.69 -0.92
C ASN A 114 -7.56 13.09 -2.32
N ALA A 115 -6.55 12.39 -2.82
CA ALA A 115 -5.91 12.73 -4.09
C ALA A 115 -6.60 12.09 -5.30
N TYR A 116 -7.12 10.88 -5.16
CA TYR A 116 -7.54 10.04 -6.30
C TYR A 116 -8.93 9.44 -6.16
N ASP A 117 -9.49 9.34 -4.95
CA ASP A 117 -10.79 8.69 -4.64
C ASP A 117 -11.00 7.36 -5.40
N PRO A 118 -10.08 6.40 -5.29
CA PRO A 118 -10.13 5.17 -6.07
C PRO A 118 -11.22 4.22 -5.59
N GLN A 119 -11.60 3.27 -6.45
CA GLN A 119 -12.53 2.19 -6.12
C GLN A 119 -11.85 1.07 -5.33
N VAL A 120 -10.55 0.85 -5.58
CA VAL A 120 -9.75 -0.19 -4.93
C VAL A 120 -8.32 0.26 -4.69
N ILE A 121 -7.78 -0.13 -3.54
CA ILE A 121 -6.34 -0.06 -3.24
C ILE A 121 -5.84 -1.50 -3.10
N VAL A 122 -4.79 -1.84 -3.84
CA VAL A 122 -4.16 -3.16 -3.79
C VAL A 122 -2.75 -3.01 -3.25
N PHE A 123 -2.46 -3.62 -2.11
CA PHE A 123 -1.13 -3.68 -1.56
C PHE A 123 -0.36 -4.89 -2.10
N GLY A 124 0.89 -4.67 -2.47
CA GLY A 124 1.86 -5.69 -2.84
C GLY A 124 3.20 -5.45 -2.15
N GLY A 125 4.21 -6.23 -2.53
CA GLY A 125 5.53 -6.18 -1.90
C GLY A 125 5.64 -7.06 -0.66
N SER A 126 6.84 -7.13 -0.09
CA SER A 126 7.16 -8.08 0.98
C SER A 126 6.39 -7.84 2.29
N ILE A 127 5.96 -6.61 2.56
CA ILE A 127 5.22 -6.27 3.80
C ILE A 127 3.73 -6.57 3.66
N ALA A 128 3.19 -6.59 2.45
CA ALA A 128 1.76 -6.84 2.22
C ALA A 128 1.29 -8.19 2.79
N GLY A 129 2.16 -9.19 2.87
CA GLY A 129 1.87 -10.47 3.51
C GLY A 129 1.50 -10.38 5.00
N ALA A 130 1.85 -9.27 5.66
CA ALA A 130 1.49 -9.00 7.06
C ALA A 130 0.18 -8.21 7.23
N PHE A 131 -0.61 -8.03 6.17
CA PHE A 131 -1.82 -7.20 6.19
C PHE A 131 -2.77 -7.55 7.33
N GLU A 132 -2.97 -8.83 7.61
CA GLU A 132 -3.83 -9.29 8.71
C GLU A 132 -3.40 -8.73 10.08
N TYR A 133 -2.10 -8.44 10.28
CA TYR A 133 -1.59 -7.88 11.52
C TYR A 133 -1.69 -6.35 11.59
N PHE A 134 -1.64 -5.64 10.45
CA PHE A 134 -1.69 -4.18 10.47
C PHE A 134 -3.02 -3.58 9.99
N LYS A 135 -3.92 -4.37 9.40
CA LYS A 135 -5.22 -3.86 8.93
C LYS A 135 -6.07 -3.24 10.03
N GLY A 136 -5.97 -3.74 11.27
CA GLY A 136 -6.70 -3.19 12.41
C GLY A 136 -6.37 -1.72 12.65
N GLY A 137 -5.10 -1.38 12.75
CA GLY A 137 -4.62 0.00 12.87
C GLY A 137 -5.01 0.86 11.66
N THR A 138 -4.94 0.29 10.46
CA THR A 138 -5.35 0.97 9.22
C THR A 138 -6.82 1.39 9.26
N TYR A 139 -7.72 0.47 9.54
CA TYR A 139 -9.16 0.77 9.59
C TYR A 139 -9.54 1.66 10.76
N LYS A 140 -8.91 1.49 11.91
CA LYS A 140 -9.12 2.37 13.07
C LYS A 140 -8.75 3.82 12.73
N GLU A 141 -7.64 4.04 12.05
CA GLU A 141 -7.24 5.37 11.60
C GLU A 141 -8.25 5.96 10.62
N LEU A 142 -8.80 5.16 9.71
CA LEU A 142 -9.80 5.59 8.74
C LEU A 142 -11.15 5.96 9.37
N GLU A 143 -11.45 5.55 10.59
CA GLU A 143 -12.66 5.99 11.32
C GLU A 143 -12.69 7.51 11.53
N SER A 144 -11.52 8.15 11.64
CA SER A 144 -11.41 9.61 11.78
C SER A 144 -11.42 10.38 10.46
N PHE A 145 -11.41 9.68 9.32
CA PHE A 145 -11.42 10.31 8.01
C PHE A 145 -12.77 10.99 7.74
N PRO A 146 -12.80 12.29 7.30
CA PRO A 146 -14.04 13.05 7.24
C PRO A 146 -15.05 12.54 6.20
N TYR A 147 -14.60 11.86 5.14
CA TYR A 147 -15.47 11.39 4.07
C TYR A 147 -15.75 9.89 4.21
N GLN A 148 -16.56 9.50 5.18
CA GLN A 148 -16.84 8.10 5.50
C GLN A 148 -17.48 7.32 4.34
N ARG A 149 -18.21 7.97 3.44
CA ARG A 149 -18.75 7.31 2.24
C ARG A 149 -17.65 6.81 1.30
N SER A 150 -16.57 7.56 1.14
CA SER A 150 -15.41 7.12 0.35
C SER A 150 -14.74 5.91 0.99
N VAL A 151 -14.56 5.93 2.31
CA VAL A 151 -14.01 4.79 3.06
C VAL A 151 -14.87 3.54 2.90
N GLN A 152 -16.20 3.66 3.05
CA GLN A 152 -17.14 2.54 2.95
C GLN A 152 -17.21 1.90 1.56
N ARG A 153 -16.98 2.69 0.50
CA ARG A 153 -16.99 2.23 -0.90
C ARG A 153 -15.65 1.68 -1.35
N LEU A 154 -14.58 2.09 -0.69
CA LEU A 154 -13.22 1.67 -1.02
C LEU A 154 -13.00 0.21 -0.65
N LYS A 155 -12.54 -0.58 -1.62
CA LYS A 155 -11.99 -1.90 -1.36
C LYS A 155 -10.50 -1.79 -1.07
N ILE A 156 -10.05 -2.34 0.04
CA ILE A 156 -8.62 -2.47 0.38
C ILE A 156 -8.30 -3.95 0.42
N THR A 157 -7.31 -4.38 -0.35
CA THR A 157 -6.90 -5.78 -0.46
C THR A 157 -5.40 -5.92 -0.72
N THR A 158 -4.91 -7.13 -0.71
CA THR A 158 -3.52 -7.46 -1.06
C THR A 158 -3.49 -8.27 -2.35
N SER A 159 -2.39 -8.16 -3.10
CA SER A 159 -2.18 -8.99 -4.28
C SER A 159 -1.87 -10.43 -3.89
N SER A 160 -2.59 -11.35 -4.50
CA SER A 160 -2.34 -12.80 -4.42
C SER A 160 -1.53 -13.33 -5.62
N ILE A 161 -1.21 -12.46 -6.59
CA ILE A 161 -0.51 -12.87 -7.81
C ILE A 161 0.99 -12.89 -7.57
N ASP A 162 1.57 -14.07 -7.69
CA ASP A 162 3.02 -14.22 -7.78
C ASP A 162 3.54 -13.56 -9.07
N ASN A 163 4.60 -12.75 -8.92
CA ASN A 163 5.26 -12.09 -10.05
C ASN A 163 4.36 -11.14 -10.87
N ALA A 164 3.40 -10.46 -10.23
CA ALA A 164 2.50 -9.51 -10.90
C ALA A 164 3.26 -8.47 -11.74
N ALA A 165 4.43 -8.00 -11.27
CA ALA A 165 5.26 -7.06 -12.01
C ALA A 165 5.82 -7.66 -13.31
N ILE A 166 6.16 -8.95 -13.36
CA ILE A 166 6.61 -9.64 -14.57
C ILE A 166 5.47 -9.76 -15.58
N LEU A 167 4.27 -10.11 -15.12
CA LEU A 167 3.08 -10.19 -15.97
C LEU A 167 2.73 -8.83 -16.56
N GLY A 168 2.78 -7.76 -15.75
CA GLY A 168 2.55 -6.40 -16.21
C GLY A 168 3.63 -5.87 -17.16
N ALA A 169 4.87 -6.29 -17.01
CA ALA A 169 5.95 -5.91 -17.92
C ALA A 169 5.84 -6.57 -19.29
N ALA A 170 5.17 -7.73 -19.37
CA ALA A 170 4.96 -8.50 -20.60
C ALA A 170 3.69 -8.08 -21.37
N SER A 171 2.85 -7.25 -20.78
CA SER A 171 1.60 -6.74 -21.38
C SER A 171 1.78 -5.37 -22.03
#